data_10d3fced2bc7b476ccff841b259e2099
#
_entry.id   10d3fced2bc7b476ccff841b259e2099
#
_cell.length_a   1.000
_cell.length_b   1.000
_cell.length_c   1.000
_cell.angle_alpha   90.00
_cell.angle_beta   90.00
_cell.angle_gamma   90.00
#
_symmetry.space_group_name_H-M   'P 1'
#
loop_
_entity.id
_entity.type
_entity.pdbx_description
1 polymer ?
#
loop_
_entity_poly.entity_id
_entity_poly.type
_entity_poly.pdbx_seq_one_letter_code
_entity_poly.pdbx_strand_id
1 'polypeptide(L)'
;MSLIRLLSGLVLVLAASELLAAELPIENYHNARVVFQSNASADEYLLALGSYKKIAGAWRVDRQQRLSGNLARYTLELPERHSAHNGFDFYLDQLQNFNFRELYHCKGRDCGTSNSWANNHFKIPLLYGLDQFQQYGAYEVISSDDTPFYVALYAVQRGNKRVYVQLDVLHVTDTVELGIAASPESIIKSLLANGYYVFPDFVVDDAKGKANVRIKPAHIQALIDVLAQQPDWKIALVGHDYTAASLAQQQDNSQRYAEQLSAALQEKGVMANRLSTYGIGGLAPAGRGDRSARVEVVKMND
;
A
#
# COMPACT_ATOMS: atom_id res chain seq x y z
N MET A 1 -43.49 29.77 -58.87
CA MET A 1 -43.76 29.30 -57.48
C MET A 1 -42.76 28.20 -57.20
N SER A 2 -41.68 28.55 -56.52
CA SER A 2 -40.57 27.61 -56.25
C SER A 2 -40.38 27.50 -54.75
N LEU A 3 -40.66 26.29 -54.19
CA LEU A 3 -40.48 25.98 -52.77
C LEU A 3 -39.04 25.59 -52.52
N ILE A 4 -38.31 26.42 -51.76
CA ILE A 4 -36.98 26.12 -51.20
C ILE A 4 -37.20 25.39 -49.87
N ARG A 5 -36.83 24.09 -49.80
CA ARG A 5 -36.75 23.33 -48.55
C ARG A 5 -35.43 23.57 -47.89
N LEU A 6 -35.44 24.24 -46.71
CA LEU A 6 -34.30 24.31 -45.79
C LEU A 6 -34.20 22.97 -45.06
N LEU A 7 -33.08 22.27 -45.28
CA LEU A 7 -32.66 21.15 -44.41
C LEU A 7 -31.80 21.75 -43.29
N SER A 8 -32.35 21.80 -42.07
CA SER A 8 -31.58 22.07 -40.85
C SER A 8 -30.83 20.82 -40.44
N GLY A 9 -29.52 20.77 -40.71
CA GLY A 9 -28.63 19.72 -40.17
C GLY A 9 -28.35 19.96 -38.70
N LEU A 10 -28.84 19.07 -37.84
CA LEU A 10 -28.53 19.03 -36.43
C LEU A 10 -27.15 18.37 -36.28
N VAL A 11 -26.13 19.18 -36.02
CA VAL A 11 -24.78 18.67 -35.67
C VAL A 11 -24.81 18.25 -34.21
N LEU A 12 -24.83 16.94 -33.96
CA LEU A 12 -24.69 16.37 -32.64
C LEU A 12 -23.19 16.43 -32.25
N VAL A 13 -22.81 17.41 -31.45
CA VAL A 13 -21.46 17.45 -30.83
C VAL A 13 -21.44 16.43 -29.72
N LEU A 14 -20.85 15.27 -29.98
CA LEU A 14 -20.47 14.31 -28.95
C LEU A 14 -19.31 14.93 -28.16
N ALA A 15 -19.60 15.48 -26.98
CA ALA A 15 -18.59 15.81 -25.99
C ALA A 15 -18.01 14.49 -25.45
N ALA A 16 -16.86 14.10 -25.95
CA ALA A 16 -16.03 13.08 -25.31
C ALA A 16 -15.58 13.68 -23.96
N SER A 17 -16.20 13.23 -22.87
CA SER A 17 -15.67 13.44 -21.54
C SER A 17 -14.39 12.62 -21.43
N GLU A 18 -13.24 13.26 -21.63
CA GLU A 18 -11.96 12.70 -21.19
C GLU A 18 -12.07 12.56 -19.67
N LEU A 19 -12.16 11.31 -19.20
CA LEU A 19 -11.91 11.00 -17.80
C LEU A 19 -10.44 11.39 -17.57
N LEU A 20 -10.21 12.54 -16.93
CA LEU A 20 -8.92 12.81 -16.32
C LEU A 20 -8.72 11.74 -15.25
N ALA A 21 -7.87 10.76 -15.53
CA ALA A 21 -7.36 9.88 -14.51
C ALA A 21 -6.64 10.75 -13.47
N ALA A 22 -7.00 10.61 -12.20
CA ALA A 22 -6.30 11.30 -11.12
C ALA A 22 -4.82 10.86 -11.18
N GLU A 23 -3.92 11.81 -11.34
CA GLU A 23 -2.48 11.58 -11.33
C GLU A 23 -1.91 12.16 -10.04
N LEU A 24 -0.96 11.43 -9.42
CA LEU A 24 -0.16 12.02 -8.35
C LEU A 24 0.71 13.12 -8.94
N PRO A 25 0.66 14.36 -8.42
CA PRO A 25 1.45 15.47 -8.93
C PRO A 25 2.93 15.34 -8.47
N ILE A 26 3.66 14.43 -9.11
CA ILE A 26 5.08 14.16 -8.86
C ILE A 26 5.90 14.82 -9.98
N GLU A 27 6.79 15.73 -9.60
CA GLU A 27 7.70 16.38 -10.52
C GLU A 27 8.85 15.46 -10.94
N ASN A 28 9.26 15.57 -12.20
CA ASN A 28 10.43 14.86 -12.69
C ASN A 28 11.72 15.42 -12.08
N TYR A 29 12.68 14.54 -11.83
CA TYR A 29 14.02 14.95 -11.40
C TYR A 29 14.62 15.98 -12.38
N HIS A 30 15.15 17.07 -11.84
CA HIS A 30 15.65 18.20 -12.63
C HIS A 30 16.71 17.73 -13.67
N ASN A 31 16.49 18.11 -14.94
CA ASN A 31 17.31 17.69 -16.08
C ASN A 31 17.43 16.18 -16.30
N ALA A 32 16.58 15.36 -15.70
CA ALA A 32 16.51 13.95 -16.05
C ALA A 32 15.90 13.75 -17.43
N ARG A 33 16.35 12.73 -18.12
CA ARG A 33 15.82 12.33 -19.42
C ARG A 33 14.88 11.13 -19.25
N VAL A 34 13.61 11.31 -19.60
CA VAL A 34 12.67 10.18 -19.67
C VAL A 34 13.11 9.27 -20.82
N VAL A 35 13.49 8.03 -20.51
CA VAL A 35 13.94 7.03 -21.47
C VAL A 35 12.90 5.96 -21.76
N PHE A 36 11.91 5.83 -20.90
CA PHE A 36 10.72 5.01 -21.09
C PHE A 36 9.56 5.61 -20.32
N GLN A 37 8.37 5.57 -20.93
CA GLN A 37 7.12 5.97 -20.29
C GLN A 37 5.99 5.10 -20.85
N SER A 38 5.09 4.66 -19.97
CA SER A 38 3.83 4.04 -20.35
C SER A 38 2.74 4.39 -19.34
N ASN A 39 1.50 4.43 -19.83
CA ASN A 39 0.31 4.54 -19.01
C ASN A 39 -0.72 3.56 -19.59
N ALA A 40 -1.11 2.58 -18.81
CA ALA A 40 -2.02 1.51 -19.25
C ALA A 40 -2.79 0.92 -18.07
N SER A 41 -3.95 0.34 -18.35
CA SER A 41 -4.63 -0.52 -17.39
C SER A 41 -3.77 -1.75 -17.13
N ALA A 42 -3.61 -2.12 -15.87
CA ALA A 42 -2.92 -3.32 -15.42
C ALA A 42 -3.93 -4.21 -14.67
N ASP A 43 -4.25 -5.35 -15.27
CA ASP A 43 -5.11 -6.35 -14.63
C ASP A 43 -4.38 -7.02 -13.45
N GLU A 44 -3.05 -7.07 -13.53
CA GLU A 44 -2.18 -7.59 -12.48
C GLU A 44 -0.87 -6.79 -12.43
N TYR A 45 -0.63 -6.12 -11.31
CA TYR A 45 0.63 -5.50 -10.95
C TYR A 45 1.16 -6.15 -9.67
N LEU A 46 2.41 -6.60 -9.68
CA LEU A 46 3.04 -7.22 -8.52
C LEU A 46 3.90 -6.19 -7.78
N LEU A 47 3.36 -5.60 -6.72
CA LEU A 47 4.13 -4.71 -5.84
C LEU A 47 5.03 -5.56 -4.93
N ALA A 48 6.34 -5.39 -5.04
CA ALA A 48 7.29 -6.12 -4.19
C ALA A 48 7.31 -5.52 -2.78
N LEU A 49 7.12 -6.36 -1.78
CA LEU A 49 7.16 -6.02 -0.36
C LEU A 49 8.31 -6.73 0.37
N GLY A 50 9.33 -7.09 -0.36
CA GLY A 50 10.51 -7.80 0.14
C GLY A 50 11.65 -7.79 -0.88
N SER A 51 12.80 -8.32 -0.49
CA SER A 51 13.99 -8.41 -1.34
C SER A 51 13.93 -9.61 -2.28
N TYR A 52 14.70 -9.57 -3.37
CA TYR A 52 14.93 -10.75 -4.20
C TYR A 52 15.89 -11.72 -3.50
N LYS A 53 15.40 -12.94 -3.25
CA LYS A 53 16.15 -14.05 -2.64
C LYS A 53 16.12 -15.26 -3.54
N LYS A 54 17.12 -16.12 -3.41
CA LYS A 54 17.13 -17.41 -4.08
C LYS A 54 16.32 -18.42 -3.26
N ILE A 55 15.10 -18.73 -3.72
CA ILE A 55 14.17 -19.64 -3.08
C ILE A 55 13.97 -20.85 -3.99
N ALA A 56 14.29 -22.05 -3.51
CA ALA A 56 14.22 -23.30 -4.29
C ALA A 56 14.92 -23.20 -5.65
N GLY A 57 16.09 -22.56 -5.70
CA GLY A 57 16.89 -22.41 -6.91
C GLY A 57 16.53 -21.27 -7.83
N ALA A 58 15.39 -20.60 -7.64
CA ALA A 58 14.92 -19.47 -8.44
C ALA A 58 14.98 -18.15 -7.64
N TRP A 59 15.30 -17.05 -8.33
CA TRP A 59 15.21 -15.71 -7.74
C TRP A 59 13.77 -15.25 -7.68
N ARG A 60 13.26 -14.98 -6.47
CA ARG A 60 11.89 -14.54 -6.20
C ARG A 60 11.89 -13.46 -5.13
N VAL A 61 10.88 -12.59 -5.20
CA VAL A 61 10.55 -11.68 -4.10
C VAL A 61 9.96 -12.52 -2.97
N ASP A 62 10.45 -12.34 -1.75
CA ASP A 62 9.98 -13.12 -0.60
C ASP A 62 8.56 -12.73 -0.15
N ARG A 63 8.13 -11.51 -0.45
CA ARG A 63 6.76 -11.05 -0.21
C ARG A 63 6.33 -10.05 -1.29
N GLN A 64 5.11 -10.17 -1.79
CA GLN A 64 4.55 -9.26 -2.80
C GLN A 64 3.04 -9.13 -2.65
N GLN A 65 2.50 -8.04 -3.16
CA GLN A 65 1.06 -7.77 -3.21
C GLN A 65 0.62 -7.70 -4.69
N ARG A 66 -0.53 -8.31 -5.00
CA ARG A 66 -1.16 -8.19 -6.32
C ARG A 66 -2.13 -7.03 -6.29
N LEU A 67 -2.04 -6.18 -7.28
CA LEU A 67 -2.86 -4.98 -7.44
C LEU A 67 -3.37 -4.91 -8.87
N SER A 68 -4.50 -4.23 -9.07
CA SER A 68 -5.02 -3.89 -10.40
C SER A 68 -5.43 -2.43 -10.44
N GLY A 69 -5.36 -1.82 -11.62
CA GLY A 69 -5.69 -0.40 -11.78
C GLY A 69 -4.99 0.25 -12.95
N ASN A 70 -4.94 1.56 -12.97
CA ASN A 70 -4.20 2.33 -13.97
C ASN A 70 -2.74 2.49 -13.53
N LEU A 71 -1.83 1.96 -14.31
CA LEU A 71 -0.39 1.95 -14.03
C LEU A 71 0.34 2.96 -14.92
N ALA A 72 0.86 4.01 -14.31
CA ALA A 72 1.80 4.92 -14.94
C ALA A 72 3.24 4.51 -14.58
N ARG A 73 4.11 4.40 -15.60
CA ARG A 73 5.49 3.96 -15.44
C ARG A 73 6.45 4.93 -16.10
N TYR A 74 7.51 5.30 -15.40
CA TYR A 74 8.53 6.21 -15.86
C TYR A 74 9.91 5.63 -15.55
N THR A 75 10.75 5.50 -16.58
CA THR A 75 12.18 5.26 -16.40
C THR A 75 12.93 6.53 -16.79
N LEU A 76 13.69 7.06 -15.85
CA LEU A 76 14.44 8.29 -16.05
C LEU A 76 15.95 8.00 -15.95
N GLU A 77 16.72 8.60 -16.85
CA GLU A 77 18.17 8.68 -16.75
C GLU A 77 18.54 10.00 -16.08
N LEU A 78 19.24 9.94 -14.96
CA LEU A 78 19.67 11.13 -14.24
C LEU A 78 20.85 11.82 -14.93
N PRO A 79 21.05 13.13 -14.70
CA PRO A 79 22.23 13.84 -15.17
C PRO A 79 23.52 13.18 -14.66
N GLU A 80 24.62 13.39 -15.37
CA GLU A 80 25.94 12.92 -14.94
C GLU A 80 26.28 13.42 -13.53
N ARG A 81 27.05 12.60 -12.79
CA ARG A 81 27.52 12.87 -11.43
C ARG A 81 26.44 12.84 -10.33
N HIS A 82 25.20 12.48 -10.65
CA HIS A 82 24.19 12.19 -9.66
C HIS A 82 24.23 10.70 -9.26
N SER A 83 23.92 10.40 -8.02
CA SER A 83 23.89 9.03 -7.51
C SER A 83 22.47 8.43 -7.57
N ALA A 84 22.37 7.11 -7.46
CA ALA A 84 21.07 6.45 -7.28
C ALA A 84 20.34 6.94 -6.02
N HIS A 85 21.07 7.24 -4.94
CA HIS A 85 20.53 7.80 -3.72
C HIS A 85 19.91 9.19 -3.94
N ASN A 86 20.59 10.11 -4.66
CA ASN A 86 20.01 11.42 -4.98
C ASN A 86 18.68 11.30 -5.73
N GLY A 87 18.62 10.38 -6.71
CA GLY A 87 17.39 10.16 -7.47
C GLY A 87 16.29 9.55 -6.63
N PHE A 88 16.63 8.61 -5.76
CA PHE A 88 15.66 7.96 -4.89
C PHE A 88 15.07 8.96 -3.87
N ASP A 89 15.93 9.69 -3.17
CA ASP A 89 15.52 10.65 -2.15
C ASP A 89 14.65 11.77 -2.72
N PHE A 90 14.98 12.28 -3.91
CA PHE A 90 14.18 13.31 -4.57
C PHE A 90 12.71 12.90 -4.76
N TYR A 91 12.44 11.66 -5.15
CA TYR A 91 11.07 11.17 -5.28
C TYR A 91 10.45 10.82 -3.94
N LEU A 92 11.22 10.25 -3.02
CA LEU A 92 10.75 9.96 -1.67
C LEU A 92 10.31 11.22 -0.94
N ASP A 93 11.09 12.30 -1.01
CA ASP A 93 10.75 13.59 -0.41
C ASP A 93 9.42 14.15 -0.93
N GLN A 94 9.14 13.96 -2.22
CA GLN A 94 7.85 14.38 -2.79
C GLN A 94 6.69 13.52 -2.28
N LEU A 95 6.88 12.19 -2.17
CA LEU A 95 5.86 11.28 -1.64
C LEU A 95 5.52 11.60 -0.19
N GLN A 96 6.48 12.05 0.61
CA GLN A 96 6.29 12.43 2.01
C GLN A 96 5.41 13.68 2.20
N ASN A 97 5.16 14.47 1.14
CA ASN A 97 4.21 15.58 1.19
C ASN A 97 2.73 15.15 1.15
N PHE A 98 2.47 13.87 0.90
CA PHE A 98 1.14 13.27 0.93
C PHE A 98 0.91 12.50 2.24
N ASN A 99 -0.31 12.00 2.45
CA ASN A 99 -0.58 11.00 3.46
C ASN A 99 0.08 9.68 3.02
N PHE A 100 1.24 9.40 3.58
CA PHE A 100 2.24 8.46 3.06
C PHE A 100 2.49 7.33 4.07
N ARG A 101 2.60 6.11 3.56
CA ARG A 101 2.98 4.93 4.33
C ARG A 101 4.03 4.12 3.59
N GLU A 102 5.19 3.91 4.21
CA GLU A 102 6.20 2.98 3.70
C GLU A 102 5.75 1.54 3.96
N LEU A 103 5.65 0.75 2.91
CA LEU A 103 5.29 -0.67 2.96
C LEU A 103 6.53 -1.57 2.99
N TYR A 104 7.59 -1.15 2.30
CA TYR A 104 8.87 -1.84 2.26
C TYR A 104 9.96 -0.93 1.71
N HIS A 105 11.19 -1.09 2.23
CA HIS A 105 12.37 -0.40 1.73
C HIS A 105 13.61 -1.27 1.86
N CYS A 106 14.51 -1.19 0.89
CA CYS A 106 15.84 -1.80 0.95
C CYS A 106 16.89 -0.94 0.24
N LYS A 107 18.16 -1.15 0.59
CA LYS A 107 19.30 -0.44 0.01
C LYS A 107 20.46 -1.39 -0.27
N GLY A 108 21.14 -1.15 -1.38
CA GLY A 108 22.31 -1.93 -1.76
C GLY A 108 22.00 -3.42 -1.91
N ARG A 109 22.88 -4.26 -1.39
CA ARG A 109 22.77 -5.71 -1.48
C ARG A 109 21.61 -6.31 -0.70
N ASP A 110 21.04 -5.57 0.26
CA ASP A 110 19.85 -6.00 1.01
C ASP A 110 18.61 -6.11 0.11
N CYS A 111 18.60 -5.42 -1.04
CA CYS A 111 17.55 -5.57 -2.07
C CYS A 111 17.65 -6.87 -2.86
N GLY A 112 18.76 -7.62 -2.73
CA GLY A 112 19.07 -8.76 -3.56
C GLY A 112 19.79 -8.36 -4.85
N THR A 113 19.54 -9.07 -5.95
CA THR A 113 20.24 -8.82 -7.22
C THR A 113 19.53 -7.79 -8.10
N SER A 114 20.26 -6.79 -8.58
CA SER A 114 19.74 -5.78 -9.52
C SER A 114 19.29 -6.40 -10.86
N ASN A 115 19.88 -7.52 -11.24
CA ASN A 115 19.44 -8.29 -12.40
C ASN A 115 17.98 -8.72 -12.27
N SER A 116 17.58 -9.24 -11.10
CA SER A 116 16.21 -9.68 -10.85
C SER A 116 15.22 -8.51 -10.83
N TRP A 117 15.61 -7.38 -10.27
CA TRP A 117 14.81 -6.17 -10.34
C TRP A 117 14.57 -5.73 -11.79
N ALA A 118 15.64 -5.65 -12.59
CA ALA A 118 15.56 -5.19 -13.97
C ALA A 118 14.78 -6.14 -14.87
N ASN A 119 15.10 -7.46 -14.83
CA ASN A 119 14.63 -8.40 -15.83
C ASN A 119 13.42 -9.23 -15.40
N ASN A 120 13.25 -9.49 -14.07
CA ASN A 120 12.12 -10.28 -13.59
C ASN A 120 10.98 -9.40 -13.06
N HIS A 121 11.29 -8.31 -12.32
CA HIS A 121 10.29 -7.45 -11.73
C HIS A 121 9.80 -6.38 -12.71
N PHE A 122 10.63 -5.40 -13.01
CA PHE A 122 10.24 -4.28 -13.88
C PHE A 122 10.18 -4.66 -15.36
N LYS A 123 10.92 -5.69 -15.77
CA LYS A 123 11.10 -6.11 -17.18
C LYS A 123 11.67 -4.99 -18.05
N ILE A 124 12.57 -4.20 -17.47
CA ILE A 124 13.27 -3.08 -18.09
C ILE A 124 14.78 -3.31 -17.94
N PRO A 125 15.48 -3.86 -18.96
CA PRO A 125 16.90 -4.21 -18.86
C PRO A 125 17.83 -3.01 -18.57
N LEU A 126 17.40 -1.79 -18.85
CA LEU A 126 18.14 -0.56 -18.51
C LEU A 126 18.39 -0.43 -17.00
N LEU A 127 17.54 -1.01 -16.17
CA LEU A 127 17.63 -0.99 -14.71
C LEU A 127 18.64 -2.00 -14.15
N TYR A 128 19.29 -2.81 -14.99
CA TYR A 128 20.35 -3.70 -14.53
C TYR A 128 21.62 -2.90 -14.22
N GLY A 129 22.04 -2.90 -12.96
CA GLY A 129 23.18 -2.16 -12.45
C GLY A 129 23.99 -2.92 -11.41
N LEU A 130 24.65 -2.19 -10.53
CA LEU A 130 25.49 -2.73 -9.47
C LEU A 130 24.68 -2.91 -8.20
N ASP A 131 24.66 -4.12 -7.64
CA ASP A 131 23.84 -4.47 -6.46
C ASP A 131 24.09 -3.57 -5.25
N GLN A 132 25.32 -3.08 -5.05
CA GLN A 132 25.63 -2.16 -3.96
C GLN A 132 25.13 -0.72 -4.18
N PHE A 133 24.78 -0.35 -5.40
CA PHE A 133 24.32 0.99 -5.80
C PHE A 133 22.88 0.98 -6.30
N GLN A 134 22.02 0.20 -5.62
CA GLN A 134 20.59 0.17 -5.87
C GLN A 134 19.82 0.52 -4.60
N GLN A 135 18.57 0.94 -4.77
CA GLN A 135 17.63 1.22 -3.70
C GLN A 135 16.21 0.99 -4.23
N TYR A 136 15.35 0.37 -3.43
CA TYR A 136 13.96 0.13 -3.76
C TYR A 136 13.06 0.50 -2.59
N GLY A 137 11.90 1.06 -2.88
CA GLY A 137 10.84 1.31 -1.92
C GLY A 137 9.46 1.07 -2.51
N ALA A 138 8.57 0.54 -1.70
CA ALA A 138 7.15 0.39 -1.98
C ALA A 138 6.35 1.22 -0.99
N TYR A 139 5.42 2.00 -1.49
CA TYR A 139 4.70 3.00 -0.72
C TYR A 139 3.21 2.97 -1.05
N GLU A 140 2.40 3.24 -0.04
CA GLU A 140 1.01 3.60 -0.20
C GLU A 140 0.89 5.11 0.04
N VAL A 141 0.19 5.78 -0.84
CA VAL A 141 0.00 7.22 -0.82
C VAL A 141 -1.48 7.50 -0.98
N ILE A 142 -2.07 8.26 -0.08
CA ILE A 142 -3.45 8.72 -0.17
C ILE A 142 -3.42 10.16 -0.64
N SER A 143 -4.03 10.43 -1.79
CA SER A 143 -4.15 11.79 -2.31
C SER A 143 -5.20 12.60 -1.55
N SER A 144 -5.29 13.89 -1.83
CA SER A 144 -6.18 14.82 -1.12
C SER A 144 -7.68 14.53 -1.28
N ASP A 145 -8.04 13.72 -2.27
CA ASP A 145 -9.41 13.24 -2.54
C ASP A 145 -9.67 11.81 -2.00
N ASP A 146 -8.86 11.36 -1.05
CA ASP A 146 -8.90 10.03 -0.45
C ASP A 146 -8.64 8.87 -1.45
N THR A 147 -8.04 9.16 -2.60
CA THR A 147 -7.71 8.14 -3.60
C THR A 147 -6.40 7.45 -3.26
N PRO A 148 -6.36 6.11 -3.16
CA PRO A 148 -5.15 5.36 -2.87
C PRO A 148 -4.31 5.14 -4.14
N PHE A 149 -3.01 5.44 -4.02
CA PHE A 149 -1.99 5.11 -5.00
C PHE A 149 -0.95 4.19 -4.36
N TYR A 150 -0.45 3.25 -5.14
CA TYR A 150 0.71 2.45 -4.77
C TYR A 150 1.88 2.83 -5.63
N VAL A 151 3.00 3.12 -5.00
CA VAL A 151 4.21 3.58 -5.68
C VAL A 151 5.33 2.59 -5.47
N ALA A 152 5.93 2.12 -6.57
CA ALA A 152 7.20 1.41 -6.54
C ALA A 152 8.29 2.33 -7.09
N LEU A 153 9.24 2.65 -6.26
CA LEU A 153 10.38 3.50 -6.58
C LEU A 153 11.66 2.68 -6.55
N TYR A 154 12.41 2.66 -7.65
CA TYR A 154 13.69 1.96 -7.73
C TYR A 154 14.74 2.86 -8.37
N ALA A 155 15.90 2.95 -7.76
CA ALA A 155 17.05 3.67 -8.31
C ALA A 155 18.27 2.77 -8.37
N VAL A 156 19.07 2.88 -9.44
CA VAL A 156 20.25 2.03 -9.64
C VAL A 156 21.33 2.74 -10.45
N GLN A 157 22.58 2.53 -10.06
CA GLN A 157 23.74 2.94 -10.87
C GLN A 157 24.31 1.74 -11.63
N ARG A 158 24.47 1.91 -12.92
CA ARG A 158 25.12 0.91 -13.80
C ARG A 158 26.64 0.96 -13.73
N GLY A 159 27.30 -0.09 -14.22
CA GLY A 159 28.76 -0.16 -14.29
C GLY A 159 29.43 0.97 -15.10
N ASN A 160 28.71 1.56 -16.06
CA ASN A 160 29.15 2.72 -16.84
C ASN A 160 28.88 4.08 -16.13
N LYS A 161 28.54 4.04 -14.83
CA LYS A 161 28.20 5.18 -13.97
C LYS A 161 26.91 5.92 -14.32
N ARG A 162 26.15 5.50 -15.33
CA ARG A 162 24.81 6.05 -15.57
C ARG A 162 23.86 5.62 -14.47
N VAL A 163 22.99 6.52 -14.07
CA VAL A 163 21.99 6.30 -13.01
C VAL A 163 20.60 6.33 -13.62
N TYR A 164 19.80 5.35 -13.26
CA TYR A 164 18.39 5.26 -13.66
C TYR A 164 17.49 5.21 -12.43
N VAL A 165 16.34 5.85 -12.59
CA VAL A 165 15.22 5.78 -11.63
C VAL A 165 14.04 5.21 -12.37
N GLN A 166 13.38 4.23 -11.76
CA GLN A 166 12.08 3.71 -12.14
C GLN A 166 11.05 4.18 -11.13
N LEU A 167 9.98 4.77 -11.63
CA LEU A 167 8.81 5.15 -10.86
C LEU A 167 7.60 4.47 -11.48
N ASP A 168 6.99 3.54 -10.75
CA ASP A 168 5.71 2.93 -11.08
C ASP A 168 4.67 3.51 -10.13
N VAL A 169 3.64 4.13 -10.65
CA VAL A 169 2.52 4.71 -9.89
C VAL A 169 1.26 3.99 -10.32
N LEU A 170 0.69 3.20 -9.43
CA LEU A 170 -0.56 2.50 -9.66
C LEU A 170 -1.70 3.23 -8.95
N HIS A 171 -2.61 3.75 -9.74
CA HIS A 171 -3.91 4.23 -9.28
C HIS A 171 -4.89 3.07 -9.28
N VAL A 172 -5.32 2.63 -8.11
CA VAL A 172 -6.30 1.56 -7.97
C VAL A 172 -7.67 2.10 -8.31
N THR A 173 -8.20 1.73 -9.48
CA THR A 173 -9.49 2.22 -10.00
C THR A 173 -10.68 1.40 -9.53
N ASP A 174 -10.47 0.13 -9.34
CA ASP A 174 -11.41 -0.68 -8.60
C ASP A 174 -10.96 -0.69 -7.16
N THR A 175 -11.87 -0.38 -6.25
CA THR A 175 -11.86 -0.97 -4.94
C THR A 175 -12.14 -2.47 -5.07
N VAL A 176 -11.36 -3.17 -5.90
CA VAL A 176 -11.03 -4.54 -5.58
C VAL A 176 -10.37 -4.37 -4.23
N GLU A 177 -11.13 -4.62 -3.20
CA GLU A 177 -10.64 -4.75 -1.85
C GLU A 177 -9.37 -5.56 -2.00
N LEU A 178 -8.25 -4.84 -1.98
CA LEU A 178 -6.95 -5.45 -2.21
C LEU A 178 -6.90 -6.61 -1.26
N GLY A 179 -6.75 -7.77 -1.76
CA GLY A 179 -6.85 -9.06 -1.10
C GLY A 179 -5.83 -9.40 -0.01
N ILE A 180 -5.33 -8.41 0.70
CA ILE A 180 -5.25 -8.42 2.15
C ILE A 180 -6.63 -7.95 2.68
N ALA A 181 -7.59 -7.75 1.75
CA ALA A 181 -8.96 -7.77 2.10
C ALA A 181 -9.15 -9.02 2.93
N ALA A 182 -9.61 -8.80 4.09
CA ALA A 182 -10.12 -9.74 5.02
C ALA A 182 -11.00 -10.80 4.31
N SER A 183 -10.40 -11.65 3.44
CA SER A 183 -11.09 -12.88 3.14
C SER A 183 -10.94 -13.76 4.37
N PRO A 184 -11.97 -14.48 4.79
CA PRO A 184 -11.89 -15.40 5.91
C PRO A 184 -10.65 -16.32 5.81
N GLU A 185 -10.32 -16.79 4.61
CA GLU A 185 -9.18 -17.68 4.36
C GLU A 185 -7.84 -16.97 4.62
N SER A 186 -7.69 -15.70 4.23
CA SER A 186 -6.45 -14.94 4.46
C SER A 186 -6.24 -14.64 5.95
N ILE A 187 -7.33 -14.34 6.67
CA ILE A 187 -7.29 -14.12 8.13
C ILE A 187 -6.92 -15.42 8.82
N ILE A 188 -7.59 -16.54 8.50
CA ILE A 188 -7.29 -17.86 9.07
C ILE A 188 -5.83 -18.22 8.82
N LYS A 189 -5.35 -18.07 7.59
CA LYS A 189 -3.96 -18.36 7.23
C LYS A 189 -2.97 -17.51 8.04
N SER A 190 -3.24 -16.22 8.23
CA SER A 190 -2.40 -15.33 9.03
C SER A 190 -2.40 -15.73 10.50
N LEU A 191 -3.56 -15.99 11.08
CA LEU A 191 -3.69 -16.41 12.48
C LEU A 191 -3.00 -17.75 12.76
N LEU A 192 -3.05 -18.70 11.82
CA LEU A 192 -2.37 -19.99 11.96
C LEU A 192 -0.86 -19.91 11.73
N ALA A 193 -0.40 -19.10 10.78
CA ALA A 193 1.02 -19.00 10.43
C ALA A 193 1.81 -18.07 11.35
N ASN A 194 1.22 -16.94 11.74
CA ASN A 194 1.88 -15.85 12.46
C ASN A 194 1.40 -15.70 13.91
N GLY A 195 0.25 -16.31 14.25
CA GLY A 195 -0.41 -16.14 15.54
C GLY A 195 -1.26 -14.86 15.64
N TYR A 196 -1.13 -13.94 14.69
CA TYR A 196 -1.86 -12.68 14.67
C TYR A 196 -2.24 -12.23 13.25
N TYR A 197 -3.19 -11.30 13.19
CA TYR A 197 -3.63 -10.61 11.97
C TYR A 197 -3.80 -9.12 12.27
N VAL A 198 -3.16 -8.25 11.47
CA VAL A 198 -3.33 -6.80 11.58
C VAL A 198 -4.62 -6.40 10.90
N PHE A 199 -5.53 -5.74 11.61
CA PHE A 199 -6.80 -5.31 11.06
C PHE A 199 -6.57 -4.17 10.04
N PRO A 200 -6.93 -4.35 8.77
CA PRO A 200 -6.61 -3.37 7.73
C PRO A 200 -7.55 -2.14 7.80
N ASP A 201 -7.12 -1.07 7.15
CA ASP A 201 -7.90 0.18 7.00
C ASP A 201 -8.48 0.72 8.31
N PHE A 202 -7.67 0.65 9.35
CA PHE A 202 -8.01 1.15 10.65
C PHE A 202 -7.71 2.66 10.70
N VAL A 203 -8.73 3.49 10.70
CA VAL A 203 -8.60 4.95 10.74
C VAL A 203 -9.10 5.49 12.06
N VAL A 204 -8.27 6.26 12.75
CA VAL A 204 -8.65 6.98 13.96
C VAL A 204 -9.07 8.38 13.58
N ASP A 205 -10.33 8.72 13.88
CA ASP A 205 -10.89 10.06 13.72
C ASP A 205 -10.88 10.76 15.09
N ASP A 206 -9.99 11.73 15.25
CA ASP A 206 -9.83 12.47 16.52
C ASP A 206 -10.62 13.79 16.56
N ALA A 207 -11.58 13.97 15.65
CA ALA A 207 -12.29 15.23 15.40
C ALA A 207 -13.12 15.77 16.58
N LYS A 208 -12.95 15.36 17.81
CA LYS A 208 -13.57 15.95 19.05
C LYS A 208 -12.87 15.50 20.33
N GLY A 209 -11.60 15.12 20.31
CA GLY A 209 -10.93 14.61 21.52
C GLY A 209 -11.48 13.26 22.02
N LYS A 210 -12.24 12.56 21.17
CA LYS A 210 -12.66 11.17 21.35
C LYS A 210 -12.18 10.42 20.12
N ALA A 211 -11.13 9.68 20.26
CA ALA A 211 -10.59 8.84 19.21
C ALA A 211 -11.65 7.80 18.80
N ASN A 212 -12.38 8.08 17.74
CA ASN A 212 -13.33 7.15 17.14
C ASN A 212 -12.61 6.35 16.03
N VAL A 213 -12.93 5.08 15.98
CA VAL A 213 -12.37 4.17 14.98
C VAL A 213 -13.36 4.02 13.83
N ARG A 214 -12.89 4.20 12.61
CA ARG A 214 -13.61 3.79 11.42
C ARG A 214 -12.99 2.50 10.88
N ILE A 215 -13.82 1.49 10.71
CA ILE A 215 -13.46 0.20 10.16
C ILE A 215 -14.44 -0.11 9.03
N LYS A 216 -13.94 -0.57 7.88
CA LYS A 216 -14.82 -0.96 6.78
C LYS A 216 -15.73 -2.12 7.19
N PRO A 217 -17.05 -2.07 6.93
CA PRO A 217 -17.99 -3.14 7.29
C PRO A 217 -17.61 -4.51 6.71
N ALA A 218 -17.01 -4.55 5.53
CA ALA A 218 -16.51 -5.78 4.90
C ALA A 218 -15.44 -6.48 5.73
N HIS A 219 -14.54 -5.75 6.39
CA HIS A 219 -13.50 -6.33 7.24
C HIS A 219 -14.05 -6.89 8.55
N ILE A 220 -15.06 -6.23 9.12
CA ILE A 220 -15.81 -6.75 10.27
C ILE A 220 -16.49 -8.05 9.87
N GLN A 221 -17.18 -8.07 8.71
CA GLN A 221 -17.89 -9.25 8.22
C GLN A 221 -16.95 -10.43 8.00
N ALA A 222 -15.79 -10.21 7.37
CA ALA A 222 -14.82 -11.27 7.16
C ALA A 222 -14.30 -11.89 8.47
N LEU A 223 -14.08 -11.10 9.51
CA LEU A 223 -13.69 -11.63 10.83
C LEU A 223 -14.84 -12.39 11.49
N ILE A 224 -16.09 -11.96 11.29
CA ILE A 224 -17.27 -12.71 11.73
C ILE A 224 -17.33 -14.07 11.04
N ASP A 225 -17.10 -14.10 9.72
CA ASP A 225 -17.12 -15.34 8.93
C ASP A 225 -16.00 -16.28 9.37
N VAL A 226 -14.82 -15.78 9.74
CA VAL A 226 -13.75 -16.56 10.37
C VAL A 226 -14.23 -17.19 11.67
N LEU A 227 -14.84 -16.39 12.55
CA LEU A 227 -15.32 -16.89 13.83
C LEU A 227 -16.50 -17.86 13.68
N ALA A 228 -17.29 -17.73 12.63
CA ALA A 228 -18.33 -18.70 12.29
C ALA A 228 -17.74 -20.05 11.78
N GLN A 229 -16.70 -19.99 10.97
CA GLN A 229 -15.98 -21.17 10.47
C GLN A 229 -15.14 -21.85 11.56
N GLN A 230 -14.76 -21.14 12.59
CA GLN A 230 -13.91 -21.60 13.69
C GLN A 230 -14.61 -21.39 15.05
N PRO A 231 -15.63 -22.20 15.38
CA PRO A 231 -16.50 -21.96 16.53
C PRO A 231 -15.77 -21.98 17.88
N ASP A 232 -14.68 -22.75 17.98
CA ASP A 232 -13.91 -22.91 19.22
C ASP A 232 -12.85 -21.81 19.41
N TRP A 233 -12.61 -20.97 18.41
CA TRP A 233 -11.59 -19.94 18.55
C TRP A 233 -12.05 -18.81 19.45
N LYS A 234 -11.15 -18.44 20.36
CA LYS A 234 -11.17 -17.20 21.11
C LYS A 234 -10.08 -16.29 20.57
N ILE A 235 -10.37 -15.01 20.48
CA ILE A 235 -9.44 -14.01 19.95
C ILE A 235 -9.24 -12.88 20.96
N ALA A 236 -8.03 -12.37 21.00
CA ALA A 236 -7.71 -11.11 21.64
C ALA A 236 -7.64 -10.00 20.57
N LEU A 237 -8.26 -8.88 20.85
CA LEU A 237 -8.17 -7.64 20.10
C LEU A 237 -7.16 -6.75 20.80
N VAL A 238 -6.00 -6.54 20.21
CA VAL A 238 -4.88 -5.82 20.81
C VAL A 238 -4.73 -4.48 20.12
N GLY A 239 -5.06 -3.40 20.83
CA GLY A 239 -4.91 -2.04 20.34
C GLY A 239 -3.50 -1.50 20.53
N HIS A 240 -3.06 -0.69 19.59
CA HIS A 240 -1.78 0.03 19.60
C HIS A 240 -2.02 1.52 19.33
N ASP A 241 -1.31 2.37 20.05
CA ASP A 241 -1.24 3.81 19.80
C ASP A 241 0.19 4.31 20.06
N TYR A 242 0.78 4.99 19.08
CA TYR A 242 2.13 5.56 19.18
C TYR A 242 2.11 7.08 19.10
N THR A 243 0.93 7.70 18.98
CA THR A 243 0.77 9.11 18.63
C THR A 243 0.53 9.99 19.84
N ALA A 244 -0.13 9.48 20.90
CA ALA A 244 -0.42 10.26 22.09
C ALA A 244 0.85 10.62 22.88
N ALA A 245 0.81 11.76 23.57
CA ALA A 245 1.97 12.38 24.22
C ALA A 245 2.53 11.58 25.41
N SER A 246 1.71 10.74 26.06
CA SER A 246 2.14 9.91 27.19
C SER A 246 1.76 8.44 27.00
N LEU A 247 2.55 7.53 27.59
CA LEU A 247 2.27 6.10 27.54
C LEU A 247 0.88 5.78 28.13
N ALA A 248 0.48 6.44 29.20
CA ALA A 248 -0.84 6.24 29.80
C ALA A 248 -1.97 6.59 28.82
N GLN A 249 -1.85 7.71 28.10
CA GLN A 249 -2.80 8.08 27.05
C GLN A 249 -2.77 7.13 25.87
N GLN A 250 -1.58 6.66 25.44
CA GLN A 250 -1.44 5.65 24.40
C GLN A 250 -2.15 4.36 24.79
N GLN A 251 -2.00 3.90 26.03
CA GLN A 251 -2.69 2.70 26.53
C GLN A 251 -4.20 2.89 26.58
N ASP A 252 -4.69 4.03 27.09
CA ASP A 252 -6.11 4.33 27.18
C ASP A 252 -6.76 4.45 25.77
N ASN A 253 -6.08 5.11 24.82
CA ASN A 253 -6.54 5.20 23.44
C ASN A 253 -6.60 3.81 22.80
N SER A 254 -5.53 3.04 22.91
CA SER A 254 -5.44 1.71 22.31
C SER A 254 -6.44 0.72 22.89
N GLN A 255 -6.76 0.82 24.21
CA GLN A 255 -7.81 0.04 24.82
C GLN A 255 -9.17 0.38 24.21
N ARG A 256 -9.47 1.66 24.02
CA ARG A 256 -10.73 2.10 23.38
C ARG A 256 -10.84 1.62 21.93
N TYR A 257 -9.73 1.55 21.18
CA TYR A 257 -9.75 1.01 19.82
C TYR A 257 -10.17 -0.47 19.80
N ALA A 258 -9.59 -1.27 20.68
CA ALA A 258 -9.93 -2.69 20.81
C ALA A 258 -11.39 -2.88 21.26
N GLU A 259 -11.86 -2.07 22.18
CA GLU A 259 -13.25 -2.11 22.68
C GLU A 259 -14.27 -1.72 21.61
N GLN A 260 -13.99 -0.71 20.79
CA GLN A 260 -14.87 -0.32 19.68
C GLN A 260 -15.00 -1.45 18.64
N LEU A 261 -13.89 -2.11 18.27
CA LEU A 261 -13.94 -3.28 17.39
C LEU A 261 -14.71 -4.44 18.05
N SER A 262 -14.49 -4.70 19.33
CA SER A 262 -15.23 -5.72 20.08
C SER A 262 -16.73 -5.45 20.09
N ALA A 263 -17.14 -4.21 20.33
CA ALA A 263 -18.54 -3.80 20.29
C ALA A 263 -19.16 -4.02 18.91
N ALA A 264 -18.46 -3.63 17.84
CA ALA A 264 -18.94 -3.84 16.47
C ALA A 264 -19.11 -5.32 16.10
N LEU A 265 -18.23 -6.21 16.60
CA LEU A 265 -18.36 -7.66 16.43
C LEU A 265 -19.55 -8.22 17.22
N GLN A 266 -19.76 -7.75 18.46
CA GLN A 266 -20.87 -8.18 19.32
C GLN A 266 -22.23 -7.74 18.76
N GLU A 267 -22.34 -6.52 18.23
CA GLU A 267 -23.53 -6.05 17.52
C GLU A 267 -23.95 -6.93 16.36
N LYS A 268 -22.98 -7.62 15.75
CA LYS A 268 -23.17 -8.58 14.65
C LYS A 268 -23.31 -10.03 15.12
N GLY A 269 -23.43 -10.26 16.43
CA GLY A 269 -23.74 -11.58 17.00
C GLY A 269 -22.54 -12.41 17.46
N VAL A 270 -21.33 -11.87 17.48
CA VAL A 270 -20.20 -12.57 18.09
C VAL A 270 -20.35 -12.57 19.62
N MET A 271 -20.27 -13.75 20.23
CA MET A 271 -20.41 -13.89 21.68
C MET A 271 -19.26 -13.21 22.44
N ALA A 272 -19.58 -12.43 23.47
CA ALA A 272 -18.60 -11.68 24.25
C ALA A 272 -17.50 -12.54 24.89
N ASN A 273 -17.82 -13.78 25.28
CA ASN A 273 -16.87 -14.73 25.87
C ASN A 273 -15.81 -15.27 24.89
N ARG A 274 -15.94 -14.96 23.62
CA ARG A 274 -14.95 -15.27 22.57
C ARG A 274 -13.98 -14.13 22.29
N LEU A 275 -14.21 -12.96 22.89
CA LEU A 275 -13.48 -11.73 22.64
C LEU A 275 -12.80 -11.25 23.93
N SER A 276 -11.53 -10.90 23.83
CA SER A 276 -10.80 -10.18 24.87
C SER A 276 -10.18 -8.92 24.28
N THR A 277 -10.12 -7.83 25.06
CA THR A 277 -9.59 -6.55 24.58
C THR A 277 -8.40 -6.13 25.42
N TYR A 278 -7.34 -5.66 24.77
CA TYR A 278 -6.11 -5.19 25.41
C TYR A 278 -5.62 -3.92 24.73
N GLY A 279 -5.32 -2.89 25.52
CA GLY A 279 -4.65 -1.68 25.06
C GLY A 279 -3.20 -1.66 25.53
N ILE A 280 -2.27 -1.79 24.62
CA ILE A 280 -0.84 -1.86 24.97
C ILE A 280 -0.10 -0.56 24.61
N GLY A 281 -0.78 0.41 24.00
CA GLY A 281 -0.16 1.67 23.59
C GLY A 281 1.03 1.43 22.66
N GLY A 282 2.11 2.15 22.93
CA GLY A 282 3.38 2.03 22.20
C GLY A 282 4.37 1.01 22.80
N LEU A 283 3.95 0.11 23.68
CA LEU A 283 4.86 -0.83 24.35
C LEU A 283 5.38 -1.95 23.43
N ALA A 284 4.62 -2.35 22.41
CA ALA A 284 5.13 -3.28 21.43
C ALA A 284 6.02 -2.55 20.41
N PRO A 285 7.11 -3.18 19.96
CA PRO A 285 7.93 -2.60 18.91
C PRO A 285 7.07 -2.38 17.66
N ALA A 286 6.94 -1.12 17.23
CA ALA A 286 6.47 -0.86 15.88
C ALA A 286 7.49 -1.43 14.90
N GLY A 287 7.05 -2.18 13.89
CA GLY A 287 7.91 -2.51 12.77
C GLY A 287 8.51 -1.23 12.19
N ARG A 288 9.63 -1.32 11.48
CA ARG A 288 10.26 -0.15 10.86
C ARG A 288 9.22 0.61 10.02
N GLY A 289 8.94 1.86 10.40
CA GLY A 289 8.06 2.78 9.68
C GLY A 289 6.59 2.83 10.14
N ASP A 290 6.04 1.77 10.72
CA ASP A 290 4.62 1.76 11.08
C ASP A 290 4.40 2.15 12.55
N ARG A 291 4.22 3.44 12.79
CA ARG A 291 3.78 4.01 14.07
C ARG A 291 2.32 4.43 14.05
N SER A 292 1.52 3.88 13.15
CA SER A 292 0.10 4.17 13.09
C SER A 292 -0.67 3.47 14.22
N ALA A 293 -1.77 4.08 14.65
CA ALA A 293 -2.73 3.40 15.50
C ALA A 293 -3.32 2.20 14.75
N ARG A 294 -3.44 1.05 15.42
CA ARG A 294 -3.96 -0.16 14.82
C ARG A 294 -4.59 -1.10 15.86
N VAL A 295 -5.33 -2.07 15.38
CA VAL A 295 -5.75 -3.23 16.17
C VAL A 295 -5.24 -4.51 15.52
N GLU A 296 -4.64 -5.37 16.31
CA GLU A 296 -4.23 -6.72 15.91
C GLU A 296 -5.21 -7.73 16.51
N VAL A 297 -5.60 -8.71 15.70
CA VAL A 297 -6.37 -9.87 16.12
C VAL A 297 -5.39 -10.99 16.43
N VAL A 298 -5.40 -11.52 17.65
CA VAL A 298 -4.51 -12.60 18.10
C VAL A 298 -5.36 -13.81 18.41
N LYS A 299 -5.01 -14.96 17.83
CA LYS A 299 -5.63 -16.24 18.19
C LYS A 299 -5.13 -16.65 19.58
N MET A 300 -6.06 -16.81 20.51
CA MET A 300 -5.71 -17.32 21.84
C MET A 300 -5.52 -18.83 21.78
N ASN A 301 -4.49 -19.33 22.45
CA ASN A 301 -4.34 -20.76 22.72
C ASN A 301 -5.00 -21.03 24.07
N ASP A 302 -5.90 -22.00 24.10
CA ASP A 302 -6.50 -22.50 25.36
C ASP A 302 -5.45 -23.20 26.23
#